data_8c99663f62c9fe1a4a6266aa429563f3
#
_entry.id   8c99663f62c9fe1a4a6266aa429563f3
#
_cell.length_a   1.000
_cell.length_b   1.000
_cell.length_c   1.000
_cell.angle_alpha   90.00
_cell.angle_beta   90.00
_cell.angle_gamma   90.00
#
_symmetry.space_group_name_H-M   'P 1'
#
loop_
_entity.id
_entity.type
_entity.pdbx_description
1 polymer ?
#
loop_
_entity_poly.entity_id
_entity_poly.type
_entity_poly.pdbx_seq_one_letter_code
_entity_poly.pdbx_strand_id
1 'polypeptide(L)'
;KMKEKRGIILTGAIIGIIAVLLVKFGNPKNMGFCIACFIRDIAGGIGLHSAPIVQYIRPEVIGLVLGSFIISITSKEFKTKGGSSPFTRFILGMVVMIGALVFLGCPLRMILRIAGGDLNAVVGLAGFVVGIFIGIQFLNKGFSLRRNYSLSNFEGYLFPITNLLLFILLVAGFSMLHFSTEGPGSMHAPIWMALIAGLIVGALAQRTRMCTVGGIRDMIMFRDSYLIFGFLSILVVTLIGNIALGYFNLGFAEQPVAHT
;
A
#
# COMPACT_ATOMS: atom_id res chain seq x y z
N LYS A 1 -20.47 -15.25 -11.47
CA LYS A 1 -19.11 -14.79 -11.92
C LYS A 1 -19.07 -13.31 -12.36
N MET A 2 -20.03 -12.79 -13.17
CA MET A 2 -20.01 -11.37 -13.59
C MET A 2 -20.38 -10.38 -12.48
N LYS A 3 -21.32 -10.71 -11.60
CA LYS A 3 -21.68 -9.84 -10.45
C LYS A 3 -20.54 -9.69 -9.42
N GLU A 4 -19.77 -10.75 -9.19
CA GLU A 4 -18.60 -10.72 -8.30
C GLU A 4 -17.49 -9.81 -8.88
N LYS A 5 -17.22 -9.88 -10.18
CA LYS A 5 -16.24 -9.04 -10.85
C LYS A 5 -16.58 -7.54 -10.81
N ARG A 6 -17.88 -7.17 -10.78
CA ARG A 6 -18.30 -5.76 -10.65
C ARG A 6 -17.83 -5.14 -9.34
N GLY A 7 -17.89 -5.89 -8.23
CA GLY A 7 -17.45 -5.39 -6.93
C GLY A 7 -15.97 -5.04 -6.91
N ILE A 8 -15.10 -5.91 -7.42
CA ILE A 8 -13.65 -5.66 -7.43
C ILE A 8 -13.25 -4.54 -8.41
N ILE A 9 -13.93 -4.44 -9.56
CA ILE A 9 -13.72 -3.36 -10.54
C ILE A 9 -14.13 -2.01 -9.94
N LEU A 10 -15.29 -1.94 -9.29
CA LEU A 10 -15.74 -0.71 -8.62
C LEU A 10 -14.78 -0.31 -7.50
N THR A 11 -14.32 -1.26 -6.70
CA THR A 11 -13.30 -1.02 -5.67
C THR A 11 -12.03 -0.45 -6.28
N GLY A 12 -11.52 -1.05 -7.37
CA GLY A 12 -10.34 -0.55 -8.07
C GLY A 12 -10.54 0.87 -8.61
N ALA A 13 -11.71 1.14 -9.20
CA ALA A 13 -12.05 2.48 -9.70
C ALA A 13 -12.05 3.54 -8.58
N ILE A 14 -12.66 3.24 -7.43
CA ILE A 14 -12.68 4.15 -6.28
C ILE A 14 -11.26 4.39 -5.77
N ILE A 15 -10.43 3.35 -5.63
CA ILE A 15 -9.02 3.48 -5.21
C ILE A 15 -8.24 4.35 -6.20
N GLY A 16 -8.44 4.16 -7.50
CA GLY A 16 -7.80 4.96 -8.54
C GLY A 16 -8.17 6.44 -8.46
N ILE A 17 -9.47 6.75 -8.28
CA ILE A 17 -9.96 8.12 -8.07
C ILE A 17 -9.32 8.73 -6.83
N ILE A 18 -9.34 8.03 -5.71
CA ILE A 18 -8.75 8.51 -4.44
C ILE A 18 -7.26 8.79 -4.61
N ALA A 19 -6.51 7.92 -5.29
CA ALA A 19 -5.09 8.13 -5.53
C ALA A 19 -4.82 9.41 -6.34
N VAL A 20 -5.60 9.67 -7.39
CA VAL A 20 -5.50 10.89 -8.20
C VAL A 20 -5.87 12.12 -7.38
N LEU A 21 -6.93 12.07 -6.58
CA LEU A 21 -7.34 13.17 -5.71
C LEU A 21 -6.27 13.50 -4.68
N LEU A 22 -5.67 12.51 -4.02
CA LEU A 22 -4.59 12.74 -3.05
C LEU A 22 -3.39 13.45 -3.69
N VAL A 23 -3.02 13.09 -4.93
CA VAL A 23 -1.96 13.79 -5.67
C VAL A 23 -2.39 15.24 -5.97
N LYS A 24 -3.63 15.47 -6.41
CA LYS A 24 -4.14 16.80 -6.68
C LYS A 24 -4.12 17.70 -5.44
N PHE A 25 -4.34 17.13 -4.26
CA PHE A 25 -4.40 17.87 -3.00
C PHE A 25 -3.08 17.90 -2.21
N GLY A 26 -1.98 17.47 -2.79
CA GLY A 26 -0.64 17.71 -2.24
C GLY A 26 0.26 16.51 -2.07
N ASN A 27 -0.22 15.28 -2.21
CA ASN A 27 0.67 14.12 -2.21
C ASN A 27 1.61 14.13 -3.42
N PRO A 28 2.82 13.58 -3.31
CA PRO A 28 3.76 13.55 -4.44
C PRO A 28 3.16 12.85 -5.67
N LYS A 29 3.48 13.35 -6.87
CA LYS A 29 3.07 12.72 -8.13
C LYS A 29 3.52 11.25 -8.16
N ASN A 30 2.70 10.39 -8.74
CA ASN A 30 2.92 8.93 -8.78
C ASN A 30 3.01 8.27 -7.38
N MET A 31 2.61 8.97 -6.31
CA MET A 31 2.67 8.52 -4.92
C MET A 31 1.39 8.88 -4.15
N GLY A 32 0.25 8.93 -4.84
CA GLY A 32 -1.04 9.21 -4.19
C GLY A 32 -1.33 8.23 -3.05
N PHE A 33 -0.93 6.97 -3.22
CA PHE A 33 -1.01 5.94 -2.17
C PHE A 33 0.20 5.00 -2.28
N CYS A 34 1.09 5.01 -1.29
CA CYS A 34 2.25 4.11 -1.24
C CYS A 34 2.50 3.61 0.19
N ILE A 35 2.19 2.34 0.45
CA ILE A 35 2.32 1.78 1.80
C ILE A 35 3.77 1.77 2.26
N ALA A 36 4.69 1.23 1.46
CA ALA A 36 6.10 1.11 1.85
C ALA A 36 6.78 2.47 2.11
N CYS A 37 6.58 3.44 1.19
CA CYS A 37 7.17 4.76 1.34
C CYS A 37 6.56 5.51 2.53
N PHE A 38 5.27 5.37 2.75
CA PHE A 38 4.58 6.03 3.85
C PHE A 38 4.92 5.43 5.22
N ILE A 39 5.18 4.11 5.30
CA ILE A 39 5.73 3.48 6.51
C ILE A 39 7.14 4.01 6.81
N ARG A 40 7.98 4.20 5.80
CA ARG A 40 9.29 4.84 5.95
C ARG A 40 9.12 6.27 6.48
N ASP A 41 8.23 7.07 5.90
CA ASP A 41 7.98 8.43 6.33
C ASP A 41 7.51 8.48 7.80
N ILE A 42 6.63 7.55 8.21
CA ILE A 42 6.20 7.39 9.61
C ILE A 42 7.39 7.05 10.51
N ALA A 43 8.24 6.11 10.08
CA ALA A 43 9.44 5.75 10.83
C ALA A 43 10.37 6.96 11.06
N GLY A 44 10.54 7.83 10.06
CA GLY A 44 11.24 9.08 10.20
C GLY A 44 10.52 10.09 11.09
N GLY A 45 9.20 10.20 10.95
CA GLY A 45 8.36 11.07 11.76
C GLY A 45 8.42 10.79 13.26
N ILE A 46 8.61 9.52 13.65
CA ILE A 46 8.82 9.10 15.05
C ILE A 46 10.30 9.00 15.45
N GLY A 47 11.23 9.47 14.59
CA GLY A 47 12.65 9.54 14.90
C GLY A 47 13.45 8.25 14.77
N LEU A 48 12.93 7.20 14.11
CA LEU A 48 13.68 5.96 13.87
C LEU A 48 14.76 6.09 12.80
N HIS A 49 14.73 7.16 12.01
CA HIS A 49 15.81 7.55 11.12
C HIS A 49 15.89 9.08 11.01
N SER A 50 17.05 9.59 10.57
CA SER A 50 17.35 11.02 10.50
C SER A 50 17.37 11.60 9.07
N ALA A 51 16.83 10.88 8.07
CA ALA A 51 16.75 11.39 6.70
C ALA A 51 15.73 12.55 6.61
N PRO A 52 16.17 13.81 6.42
CA PRO A 52 15.34 14.99 6.66
C PRO A 52 14.21 15.18 5.64
N ILE A 53 14.33 14.57 4.47
CA ILE A 53 13.36 14.73 3.36
C ILE A 53 12.18 13.75 3.39
N VAL A 54 12.16 12.78 4.31
CA VAL A 54 11.19 11.68 4.35
C VAL A 54 10.66 11.41 5.76
N GLN A 55 10.30 12.49 6.46
CA GLN A 55 9.78 12.44 7.84
C GLN A 55 8.39 13.07 7.87
N TYR A 56 7.36 12.24 8.05
CA TYR A 56 5.98 12.69 8.21
C TYR A 56 5.10 11.53 8.73
N ILE A 57 4.15 11.83 9.59
CA ILE A 57 3.13 10.84 9.99
C ILE A 57 2.04 10.81 8.92
N ARG A 58 1.92 9.70 8.20
CA ARG A 58 1.02 9.55 7.05
C ARG A 58 -0.37 9.09 7.45
N PRO A 59 -1.39 9.96 7.46
CA PRO A 59 -2.75 9.60 7.84
C PRO A 59 -3.38 8.56 6.91
N GLU A 60 -2.92 8.47 5.66
CA GLU A 60 -3.38 7.49 4.67
C GLU A 60 -3.16 6.05 5.15
N VAL A 61 -1.98 5.76 5.72
CA VAL A 61 -1.66 4.41 6.23
C VAL A 61 -2.43 4.13 7.50
N ILE A 62 -2.53 5.12 8.39
CA ILE A 62 -3.32 5.01 9.62
C ILE A 62 -4.78 4.70 9.27
N GLY A 63 -5.35 5.48 8.35
CA GLY A 63 -6.72 5.26 7.86
C GLY A 63 -6.90 3.89 7.23
N LEU A 64 -5.93 3.41 6.44
CA LEU A 64 -5.98 2.08 5.82
C LEU A 64 -6.06 0.97 6.88
N VAL A 65 -5.23 1.05 7.92
CA VAL A 65 -5.24 0.09 9.03
C VAL A 65 -6.57 0.15 9.78
N LEU A 66 -7.03 1.35 10.15
CA LEU A 66 -8.28 1.52 10.91
C LEU A 66 -9.50 1.12 10.08
N GLY A 67 -9.57 1.48 8.80
CA GLY A 67 -10.66 1.11 7.90
C GLY A 67 -10.76 -0.41 7.69
N SER A 68 -9.65 -1.09 7.47
CA SER A 68 -9.63 -2.54 7.37
C SER A 68 -10.00 -3.22 8.70
N PHE A 69 -9.55 -2.66 9.83
CA PHE A 69 -9.89 -3.14 11.16
C PHE A 69 -11.39 -3.02 11.46
N ILE A 70 -12.00 -1.86 11.18
CA ILE A 70 -13.44 -1.64 11.37
C ILE A 70 -14.24 -2.66 10.57
N ILE A 71 -13.91 -2.88 9.29
CA ILE A 71 -14.62 -3.85 8.46
C ILE A 71 -14.41 -5.27 8.97
N SER A 72 -13.21 -5.64 9.43
CA SER A 72 -12.95 -6.98 9.94
C SER A 72 -13.78 -7.30 11.20
N ILE A 73 -13.99 -6.31 12.08
CA ILE A 73 -14.85 -6.47 13.27
C ILE A 73 -16.33 -6.53 12.87
N THR A 74 -16.80 -5.58 12.06
CA THR A 74 -18.22 -5.52 11.67
C THR A 74 -18.67 -6.73 10.87
N SER A 75 -17.77 -7.29 10.04
CA SER A 75 -18.01 -8.54 9.30
C SER A 75 -17.78 -9.80 10.13
N LYS A 76 -17.42 -9.68 11.42
CA LYS A 76 -17.10 -10.82 12.31
C LYS A 76 -15.96 -11.71 11.75
N GLU A 77 -15.08 -11.14 10.96
CA GLU A 77 -13.91 -11.82 10.37
C GLU A 77 -12.63 -11.60 11.18
N PHE A 78 -12.68 -10.78 12.22
CA PHE A 78 -11.52 -10.49 13.05
C PHE A 78 -11.05 -11.74 13.80
N LYS A 79 -9.84 -12.19 13.47
CA LYS A 79 -9.19 -13.36 14.08
C LYS A 79 -7.72 -13.06 14.32
N THR A 80 -7.31 -13.03 15.55
CA THR A 80 -5.91 -12.86 15.91
C THR A 80 -5.17 -14.17 15.76
N LYS A 81 -4.20 -14.20 14.85
CA LYS A 81 -3.40 -15.39 14.56
C LYS A 81 -1.91 -15.09 14.65
N GLY A 82 -1.20 -15.88 15.44
CA GLY A 82 0.26 -15.95 15.45
C GLY A 82 0.78 -17.02 14.47
N GLY A 83 1.97 -16.81 13.98
CA GLY A 83 2.64 -17.78 13.11
C GLY A 83 3.85 -18.40 13.78
N SER A 84 4.09 -19.70 13.53
CA SER A 84 5.37 -20.33 13.85
C SER A 84 6.50 -19.65 13.06
N SER A 85 7.74 -19.80 13.52
CA SER A 85 8.95 -19.24 12.90
C SER A 85 8.93 -17.68 12.80
N PRO A 86 8.81 -16.96 13.93
CA PRO A 86 8.73 -15.50 13.92
C PRO A 86 9.98 -14.85 13.33
N PHE A 87 11.15 -15.41 13.56
CA PHE A 87 12.41 -14.92 12.99
C PHE A 87 12.42 -14.98 11.45
N THR A 88 12.01 -16.09 10.86
CA THR A 88 11.92 -16.22 9.39
C THR A 88 10.96 -15.21 8.80
N ARG A 89 9.81 -14.98 9.45
CA ARG A 89 8.82 -13.97 9.02
C ARG A 89 9.39 -12.56 9.10
N PHE A 90 10.15 -12.27 10.15
CA PHE A 90 10.82 -10.99 10.32
C PHE A 90 11.83 -10.73 9.19
N ILE A 91 12.72 -11.70 8.92
CA ILE A 91 13.70 -11.58 7.82
C ILE A 91 13.02 -11.43 6.46
N LEU A 92 11.97 -12.20 6.17
CA LEU A 92 11.22 -12.06 4.93
C LEU A 92 10.57 -10.67 4.83
N GLY A 93 10.03 -10.14 5.93
CA GLY A 93 9.47 -8.79 5.98
C GLY A 93 10.53 -7.71 5.70
N MET A 94 11.73 -7.85 6.27
CA MET A 94 12.87 -6.96 5.99
C MET A 94 13.25 -6.98 4.51
N VAL A 95 13.39 -8.17 3.91
CA VAL A 95 13.75 -8.32 2.49
C VAL A 95 12.68 -7.69 1.58
N VAL A 96 11.39 -7.90 1.90
CA VAL A 96 10.28 -7.26 1.17
C VAL A 96 10.36 -5.75 1.26
N MET A 97 10.64 -5.19 2.46
CA MET A 97 10.73 -3.75 2.65
C MET A 97 11.94 -3.15 1.94
N ILE A 98 13.10 -3.80 2.00
CA ILE A 98 14.31 -3.42 1.26
C ILE A 98 14.00 -3.39 -0.25
N GLY A 99 13.41 -4.46 -0.79
CA GLY A 99 13.03 -4.52 -2.20
C GLY A 99 12.04 -3.43 -2.61
N ALA A 100 11.06 -3.13 -1.79
CA ALA A 100 10.09 -2.06 -2.03
C ALA A 100 10.74 -0.66 -2.00
N LEU A 101 11.73 -0.44 -1.13
CA LEU A 101 12.43 0.84 -1.05
C LEU A 101 13.44 1.02 -2.19
N VAL A 102 14.14 -0.04 -2.59
CA VAL A 102 15.03 -0.02 -3.78
C VAL A 102 14.23 0.25 -5.05
N PHE A 103 13.07 -0.37 -5.20
CA PHE A 103 12.16 -0.13 -6.34
C PHE A 103 11.48 1.25 -6.26
N LEU A 104 11.54 1.94 -5.14
CA LEU A 104 10.85 3.20 -4.84
C LEU A 104 9.32 3.05 -4.87
N GLY A 105 8.81 2.00 -4.28
CA GLY A 105 7.37 1.83 -4.14
C GLY A 105 6.90 0.41 -3.81
N CYS A 106 5.72 0.32 -3.21
CA CYS A 106 5.00 -0.93 -3.04
C CYS A 106 4.31 -1.34 -4.35
N PRO A 107 3.79 -2.56 -4.48
CA PRO A 107 3.10 -3.01 -5.69
C PRO A 107 1.91 -2.13 -6.09
N LEU A 108 1.21 -1.50 -5.14
CA LEU A 108 0.16 -0.54 -5.47
C LEU A 108 0.72 0.72 -6.14
N ARG A 109 1.80 1.29 -5.58
CA ARG A 109 2.47 2.45 -6.20
C ARG A 109 3.03 2.11 -7.59
N MET A 110 3.51 0.89 -7.79
CA MET A 110 3.97 0.43 -9.11
C MET A 110 2.88 0.63 -10.17
N ILE A 111 1.63 0.27 -9.86
CA ILE A 111 0.48 0.46 -10.75
C ILE A 111 0.20 1.94 -10.98
N LEU A 112 0.28 2.77 -9.94
CA LEU A 112 0.10 4.22 -10.06
C LEU A 112 1.21 4.87 -10.90
N ARG A 113 2.46 4.40 -10.80
CA ARG A 113 3.59 4.85 -11.62
C ARG A 113 3.38 4.47 -13.10
N ILE A 114 2.94 3.25 -13.39
CA ILE A 114 2.59 2.82 -14.75
C ILE A 114 1.49 3.73 -15.31
N ALA A 115 0.46 4.01 -14.51
CA ALA A 115 -0.62 4.93 -14.89
C ALA A 115 -0.16 6.39 -15.03
N GLY A 116 0.99 6.74 -14.50
CA GLY A 116 1.66 8.04 -14.69
C GLY A 116 2.58 8.10 -15.92
N GLY A 117 2.80 6.96 -16.59
CA GLY A 117 3.68 6.87 -17.77
C GLY A 117 5.14 6.46 -17.46
N ASP A 118 5.43 6.06 -16.23
CA ASP A 118 6.77 5.65 -15.81
C ASP A 118 7.10 4.24 -16.32
N LEU A 119 7.95 4.17 -17.36
CA LEU A 119 8.39 2.91 -17.97
C LEU A 119 9.30 2.08 -17.04
N ASN A 120 10.00 2.70 -16.07
CA ASN A 120 10.74 1.95 -15.05
C ASN A 120 9.81 1.06 -14.23
N ALA A 121 8.59 1.50 -13.99
CA ALA A 121 7.59 0.71 -13.26
C ALA A 121 7.09 -0.49 -14.07
N VAL A 122 7.10 -0.42 -15.42
CA VAL A 122 6.77 -1.57 -16.28
C VAL A 122 7.88 -2.63 -16.18
N VAL A 123 9.14 -2.21 -16.20
CA VAL A 123 10.28 -3.13 -15.98
C VAL A 123 10.21 -3.74 -14.57
N GLY A 124 9.87 -2.92 -13.56
CA GLY A 124 9.65 -3.39 -12.20
C GLY A 124 8.51 -4.39 -12.09
N LEU A 125 7.41 -4.22 -12.82
CA LEU A 125 6.30 -5.18 -12.89
C LEU A 125 6.78 -6.53 -13.44
N ALA A 126 7.60 -6.53 -14.49
CA ALA A 126 8.16 -7.76 -15.04
C ALA A 126 9.01 -8.50 -13.98
N GLY A 127 9.91 -7.78 -13.28
CA GLY A 127 10.71 -8.34 -12.19
C GLY A 127 9.82 -8.86 -11.04
N PHE A 128 8.74 -8.16 -10.71
CA PHE A 128 7.80 -8.57 -9.68
C PHE A 128 7.05 -9.87 -10.04
N VAL A 129 6.61 -10.00 -11.30
CA VAL A 129 5.98 -11.23 -11.81
C VAL A 129 6.96 -12.41 -11.76
N VAL A 130 8.22 -12.19 -12.19
CA VAL A 130 9.28 -13.22 -12.10
C VAL A 130 9.52 -13.64 -10.65
N GLY A 131 9.59 -12.67 -9.71
CA GLY A 131 9.74 -12.96 -8.29
C GLY A 131 8.59 -13.81 -7.72
N ILE A 132 7.34 -13.50 -8.11
CA ILE A 132 6.17 -14.29 -7.72
C ILE A 132 6.25 -15.70 -8.32
N PHE A 133 6.65 -15.82 -9.59
CA PHE A 133 6.82 -17.12 -10.25
C PHE A 133 7.85 -17.99 -9.52
N ILE A 134 9.00 -17.43 -9.15
CA ILE A 134 10.00 -18.11 -8.33
C ILE A 134 9.40 -18.53 -6.98
N GLY A 135 8.68 -17.65 -6.30
CA GLY A 135 8.00 -17.96 -5.05
C GLY A 135 7.00 -19.13 -5.18
N ILE A 136 6.26 -19.19 -6.29
CA ILE A 136 5.35 -20.31 -6.59
C ILE A 136 6.13 -21.64 -6.70
N GLN A 137 7.32 -21.63 -7.29
CA GLN A 137 8.14 -22.87 -7.38
C GLN A 137 8.54 -23.39 -5.99
N PHE A 138 8.85 -22.48 -5.05
CA PHE A 138 9.11 -22.89 -3.66
C PHE A 138 7.86 -23.46 -2.99
N LEU A 139 6.69 -22.87 -3.21
CA LEU A 139 5.42 -23.39 -2.69
C LEU A 139 5.12 -24.80 -3.26
N ASN A 140 5.32 -24.98 -4.55
CA ASN A 140 5.11 -26.29 -5.21
C ASN A 140 6.10 -27.37 -4.71
N LYS A 141 7.28 -26.96 -4.26
CA LYS A 141 8.26 -27.87 -3.61
C LYS A 141 7.97 -28.12 -2.12
N GLY A 142 6.81 -27.67 -1.61
CA GLY A 142 6.37 -27.92 -0.24
C GLY A 142 6.89 -26.90 0.79
N PHE A 143 7.46 -25.76 0.36
CA PHE A 143 7.82 -24.71 1.31
C PHE A 143 6.60 -24.21 2.07
N SER A 144 6.68 -24.23 3.39
CA SER A 144 5.63 -23.75 4.27
C SER A 144 6.24 -23.08 5.51
N LEU A 145 5.65 -21.96 5.92
CA LEU A 145 5.98 -21.31 7.20
C LEU A 145 5.33 -22.02 8.40
N ARG A 146 4.88 -23.27 8.20
CA ARG A 146 4.28 -24.18 9.18
C ARG A 146 3.00 -23.60 9.84
N ARG A 147 2.75 -23.99 11.11
CA ARG A 147 1.45 -23.76 11.78
C ARG A 147 1.21 -22.31 12.12
N ASN A 148 -0.04 -21.90 12.05
CA ASN A 148 -0.57 -20.74 12.73
C ASN A 148 -1.40 -21.20 13.95
N TYR A 149 -1.45 -20.38 14.97
CA TYR A 149 -2.23 -20.60 16.20
C TYR A 149 -3.02 -19.36 16.53
N SER A 150 -4.12 -19.53 17.24
CA SER A 150 -4.94 -18.41 17.71
C SER A 150 -4.22 -17.72 18.87
N LEU A 151 -4.13 -16.40 18.79
CA LEU A 151 -3.63 -15.53 19.86
C LEU A 151 -4.81 -14.87 20.58
N SER A 152 -4.53 -14.21 21.70
CA SER A 152 -5.54 -13.43 22.39
C SER A 152 -5.99 -12.25 21.52
N ASN A 153 -7.26 -11.85 21.64
CA ASN A 153 -7.78 -10.70 20.90
C ASN A 153 -7.04 -9.41 21.24
N PHE A 154 -6.49 -9.31 22.45
CA PHE A 154 -5.71 -8.15 22.89
C PHE A 154 -4.50 -7.88 21.97
N GLU A 155 -3.76 -8.91 21.58
CA GLU A 155 -2.63 -8.78 20.67
C GLU A 155 -3.04 -8.26 19.28
N GLY A 156 -4.25 -8.62 18.84
CA GLY A 156 -4.81 -8.15 17.57
C GLY A 156 -5.22 -6.67 17.59
N TYR A 157 -5.60 -6.14 18.76
CA TYR A 157 -5.94 -4.73 18.94
C TYR A 157 -4.73 -3.81 19.02
N LEU A 158 -3.56 -4.33 19.39
CA LEU A 158 -2.37 -3.51 19.65
C LEU A 158 -1.97 -2.67 18.44
N PHE A 159 -1.95 -3.25 17.25
CA PHE A 159 -1.54 -2.54 16.03
C PHE A 159 -2.51 -1.42 15.61
N PRO A 160 -3.83 -1.62 15.55
CA PRO A 160 -4.79 -0.53 15.35
C PRO A 160 -4.73 0.57 16.41
N ILE A 161 -4.55 0.21 17.69
CA ILE A 161 -4.43 1.18 18.81
C ILE A 161 -3.17 2.03 18.63
N THR A 162 -2.02 1.43 18.27
CA THR A 162 -0.78 2.16 18.00
C THR A 162 -0.97 3.15 16.84
N ASN A 163 -1.66 2.75 15.76
CA ASN A 163 -1.96 3.66 14.66
C ASN A 163 -2.88 4.81 15.08
N LEU A 164 -3.89 4.54 15.91
CA LEU A 164 -4.76 5.58 16.46
C LEU A 164 -3.97 6.57 17.34
N LEU A 165 -3.06 6.06 18.18
CA LEU A 165 -2.18 6.89 19.00
C LEU A 165 -1.29 7.80 18.13
N LEU A 166 -0.67 7.26 17.06
CA LEU A 166 0.11 8.06 16.12
C LEU A 166 -0.72 9.17 15.47
N PHE A 167 -1.98 8.89 15.15
CA PHE A 167 -2.87 9.92 14.60
C PHE A 167 -3.18 11.02 15.63
N ILE A 168 -3.45 10.66 16.87
CA ILE A 168 -3.68 11.62 17.96
C ILE A 168 -2.44 12.50 18.17
N LEU A 169 -1.24 11.91 18.19
CA LEU A 169 0.02 12.65 18.32
C LEU A 169 0.23 13.62 17.15
N LEU A 170 -0.12 13.21 15.92
CA LEU A 170 -0.05 14.09 14.74
C LEU A 170 -0.98 15.31 14.89
N VAL A 171 -2.23 15.07 15.26
CA VAL A 171 -3.24 16.15 15.39
C VAL A 171 -2.93 17.07 16.57
N ALA A 172 -2.40 16.51 17.66
CA ALA A 172 -1.97 17.28 18.83
C ALA A 172 -0.70 18.13 18.59
N GLY A 173 0.01 17.91 17.47
CA GLY A 173 1.22 18.66 17.15
C GLY A 173 2.36 18.42 18.14
N PHE A 174 2.55 17.19 18.58
CA PHE A 174 3.51 16.85 19.62
C PHE A 174 4.94 17.15 19.19
N SER A 175 5.73 17.86 20.01
CA SER A 175 7.07 18.33 19.68
C SER A 175 8.11 17.23 19.44
N MET A 176 7.83 15.97 19.82
CA MET A 176 8.70 14.83 19.54
C MET A 176 8.59 14.32 18.10
N LEU A 177 7.60 14.77 17.34
CA LEU A 177 7.44 14.36 15.95
C LEU A 177 8.34 15.18 15.04
N HIS A 178 8.97 14.50 14.08
CA HIS A 178 9.82 15.12 13.09
C HIS A 178 9.03 15.29 11.78
N PHE A 179 9.11 16.50 11.22
CA PHE A 179 8.45 16.85 9.98
C PHE A 179 9.43 17.39 8.97
N SER A 180 9.42 16.86 7.76
CA SER A 180 10.24 17.36 6.67
C SER A 180 9.77 18.74 6.23
N THR A 181 10.71 19.65 6.01
CA THR A 181 10.47 20.97 5.39
C THR A 181 10.59 20.92 3.88
N GLU A 182 11.31 19.93 3.35
CA GLU A 182 11.56 19.73 1.93
C GLU A 182 11.34 18.25 1.54
N GLY A 183 11.30 18.00 0.22
CA GLY A 183 11.18 16.64 -0.32
C GLY A 183 9.82 15.99 -0.12
N PRO A 184 9.73 14.68 -0.29
CA PRO A 184 8.46 13.95 -0.26
C PRO A 184 7.73 13.99 1.10
N GLY A 185 8.47 14.13 2.19
CA GLY A 185 7.90 14.22 3.53
C GLY A 185 7.10 15.49 3.75
N SER A 186 7.48 16.60 3.11
CA SER A 186 6.74 17.87 3.16
C SER A 186 5.51 17.90 2.25
N MET A 187 5.44 16.99 1.28
CA MET A 187 4.33 16.92 0.33
C MET A 187 3.24 15.98 0.87
N HIS A 188 2.12 16.52 1.26
CA HIS A 188 1.00 15.74 1.79
C HIS A 188 -0.34 16.44 1.57
N ALA A 189 -1.39 15.65 1.38
CA ALA A 189 -2.76 16.13 1.36
C ALA A 189 -3.21 16.57 2.77
N PRO A 190 -4.29 17.35 2.89
CA PRO A 190 -4.86 17.72 4.18
C PRO A 190 -5.11 16.47 5.06
N ILE A 191 -4.75 16.55 6.36
CA ILE A 191 -4.73 15.43 7.31
C ILE A 191 -6.06 14.64 7.29
N TRP A 192 -7.19 15.35 7.37
CA TRP A 192 -8.51 14.69 7.41
C TRP A 192 -8.87 14.03 6.09
N MET A 193 -8.53 14.66 4.97
CA MET A 193 -8.75 14.07 3.65
C MET A 193 -7.92 12.79 3.47
N ALA A 194 -6.65 12.83 3.86
CA ALA A 194 -5.75 11.69 3.82
C ALA A 194 -6.24 10.54 4.71
N LEU A 195 -6.73 10.84 5.92
CA LEU A 195 -7.32 9.86 6.82
C LEU A 195 -8.57 9.21 6.22
N ILE A 196 -9.51 10.01 5.73
CA ILE A 196 -10.76 9.50 5.13
C ILE A 196 -10.45 8.65 3.89
N ALA A 197 -9.54 9.11 3.04
CA ALA A 197 -9.07 8.34 1.90
C ALA A 197 -8.51 6.97 2.32
N GLY A 198 -7.66 6.95 3.35
CA GLY A 198 -7.12 5.73 3.93
C GLY A 198 -8.22 4.80 4.48
N LEU A 199 -9.18 5.33 5.25
CA LEU A 199 -10.31 4.58 5.79
C LEU A 199 -11.11 3.89 4.68
N ILE A 200 -11.45 4.62 3.62
CA ILE A 200 -12.20 4.06 2.48
C ILE A 200 -11.39 2.97 1.78
N VAL A 201 -10.13 3.24 1.46
CA VAL A 201 -9.26 2.26 0.79
C VAL A 201 -9.06 1.02 1.65
N GLY A 202 -8.83 1.17 2.96
CA GLY A 202 -8.69 0.06 3.89
C GLY A 202 -9.96 -0.79 4.00
N ALA A 203 -11.12 -0.15 4.11
CA ALA A 203 -12.41 -0.83 4.15
C ALA A 203 -12.69 -1.63 2.87
N LEU A 204 -12.45 -1.03 1.72
CA LEU A 204 -12.66 -1.67 0.41
C LEU A 204 -11.67 -2.81 0.17
N ALA A 205 -10.38 -2.62 0.51
CA ALA A 205 -9.36 -3.65 0.38
C ALA A 205 -9.65 -4.86 1.25
N GLN A 206 -10.10 -4.64 2.50
CA GLN A 206 -10.53 -5.73 3.40
C GLN A 206 -11.75 -6.47 2.85
N ARG A 207 -12.75 -5.75 2.35
CA ARG A 207 -13.99 -6.35 1.83
C ARG A 207 -13.78 -7.18 0.58
N THR A 208 -12.91 -6.74 -0.32
CA THR A 208 -12.62 -7.42 -1.59
C THR A 208 -11.41 -8.33 -1.53
N ARG A 209 -10.68 -8.32 -0.41
CA ARG A 209 -9.41 -9.05 -0.22
C ARG A 209 -8.38 -8.73 -1.30
N MET A 210 -8.35 -7.47 -1.73
CA MET A 210 -7.48 -7.00 -2.80
C MET A 210 -6.00 -7.18 -2.41
N CYS A 211 -5.28 -7.99 -3.19
CA CYS A 211 -3.87 -8.27 -2.98
C CYS A 211 -3.17 -8.46 -4.33
N THR A 212 -2.16 -7.63 -4.63
CA THR A 212 -1.45 -7.66 -5.93
C THR A 212 -0.69 -8.97 -6.12
N VAL A 213 0.05 -9.40 -5.09
CA VAL A 213 0.75 -10.69 -5.10
C VAL A 213 -0.23 -11.84 -5.30
N GLY A 214 -1.35 -11.82 -4.55
CA GLY A 214 -2.42 -12.81 -4.66
C GLY A 214 -3.00 -12.85 -6.07
N GLY A 215 -3.27 -11.71 -6.68
CA GLY A 215 -3.84 -11.65 -8.03
C GLY A 215 -2.96 -12.29 -9.10
N ILE A 216 -1.66 -12.01 -9.09
CA ILE A 216 -0.71 -12.60 -10.04
C ILE A 216 -0.51 -14.10 -9.74
N ARG A 217 -0.37 -14.47 -8.46
CA ARG A 217 -0.27 -15.88 -8.04
C ARG A 217 -1.49 -16.68 -8.49
N ASP A 218 -2.69 -16.19 -8.22
CA ASP A 218 -3.93 -16.90 -8.51
C ASP A 218 -4.16 -17.03 -10.03
N MET A 219 -3.72 -16.04 -10.81
CA MET A 219 -3.72 -16.12 -12.27
C MET A 219 -2.77 -17.21 -12.78
N ILE A 220 -1.56 -17.32 -12.20
CA ILE A 220 -0.57 -18.33 -12.61
C ILE A 220 -0.98 -19.73 -12.16
N MET A 221 -1.42 -19.89 -10.90
CA MET A 221 -1.70 -21.21 -10.31
C MET A 221 -3.10 -21.74 -10.67
N PHE A 222 -4.10 -20.86 -10.69
CA PHE A 222 -5.51 -21.26 -10.77
C PHE A 222 -6.23 -20.70 -12.00
N ARG A 223 -5.55 -19.87 -12.81
CA ARG A 223 -6.12 -19.11 -13.92
C ARG A 223 -7.32 -18.24 -13.49
N ASP A 224 -7.31 -17.80 -12.23
CA ASP A 224 -8.31 -16.87 -11.69
C ASP A 224 -7.85 -15.44 -11.87
N SER A 225 -8.60 -14.68 -12.65
CA SER A 225 -8.33 -13.27 -12.95
C SER A 225 -9.11 -12.30 -12.08
N TYR A 226 -9.84 -12.75 -11.06
CA TYR A 226 -10.72 -11.90 -10.25
C TYR A 226 -10.00 -10.66 -9.71
N LEU A 227 -8.88 -10.85 -9.00
CA LEU A 227 -8.11 -9.74 -8.41
C LEU A 227 -7.44 -8.86 -9.47
N ILE A 228 -7.02 -9.43 -10.59
CA ILE A 228 -6.38 -8.68 -11.68
C ILE A 228 -7.32 -7.62 -12.25
N PHE A 229 -8.61 -7.90 -12.39
CA PHE A 229 -9.58 -6.90 -12.84
C PHE A 229 -9.65 -5.68 -11.90
N GLY A 230 -9.46 -5.86 -10.60
CA GLY A 230 -9.34 -4.75 -9.66
C GLY A 230 -8.13 -3.87 -9.95
N PHE A 231 -6.96 -4.46 -10.19
CA PHE A 231 -5.74 -3.71 -10.50
C PHE A 231 -5.79 -3.03 -11.86
N LEU A 232 -6.34 -3.69 -12.87
CA LEU A 232 -6.59 -3.06 -14.17
C LEU A 232 -7.53 -1.86 -14.04
N SER A 233 -8.54 -1.95 -13.19
CA SER A 233 -9.44 -0.83 -12.91
C SER A 233 -8.71 0.34 -12.22
N ILE A 234 -7.84 0.08 -11.24
CA ILE A 234 -6.98 1.13 -10.64
C ILE A 234 -6.14 1.79 -11.73
N LEU A 235 -5.45 0.99 -12.55
CA LEU A 235 -4.56 1.48 -13.59
C LEU A 235 -5.30 2.38 -14.59
N VAL A 236 -6.43 1.91 -15.13
CA VAL A 236 -7.19 2.66 -16.15
C VAL A 236 -7.73 3.96 -15.58
N VAL A 237 -8.35 3.93 -14.40
CA VAL A 237 -8.94 5.12 -13.78
C VAL A 237 -7.85 6.13 -13.41
N THR A 238 -6.73 5.67 -12.84
CA THR A 238 -5.60 6.55 -12.52
C THR A 238 -4.96 7.13 -13.77
N LEU A 239 -4.83 6.35 -14.85
CA LEU A 239 -4.30 6.82 -16.13
C LEU A 239 -5.17 7.95 -16.70
N ILE A 240 -6.49 7.74 -16.74
CA ILE A 240 -7.45 8.77 -17.20
C ILE A 240 -7.32 10.03 -16.32
N GLY A 241 -7.27 9.89 -15.01
CA GLY A 241 -7.11 11.01 -14.09
C GLY A 241 -5.78 11.74 -14.28
N ASN A 242 -4.66 11.03 -14.45
CA ASN A 242 -3.35 11.64 -14.70
C ASN A 242 -3.30 12.39 -16.04
N ILE A 243 -3.91 11.86 -17.10
CA ILE A 243 -4.01 12.54 -18.40
C ILE A 243 -4.87 13.80 -18.24
N ALA A 244 -6.02 13.72 -17.59
CA ALA A 244 -6.92 14.85 -17.40
C ALA A 244 -6.31 15.99 -16.58
N LEU A 245 -5.42 15.68 -15.63
CA LEU A 245 -4.73 16.67 -14.78
C LEU A 245 -3.34 17.07 -15.31
N GLY A 246 -2.90 16.55 -16.45
CA GLY A 246 -1.57 16.85 -17.00
C GLY A 246 -0.41 16.27 -16.19
N TYR A 247 -0.62 15.18 -15.45
CA TYR A 247 0.39 14.51 -14.65
C TYR A 247 1.04 13.32 -15.39
N PHE A 248 0.53 12.97 -16.55
CA PHE A 248 1.06 11.88 -17.36
C PHE A 248 2.36 12.29 -18.06
N ASN A 249 3.44 11.54 -17.84
CA ASN A 249 4.74 11.72 -18.49
C ASN A 249 5.30 10.36 -18.90
N LEU A 250 5.26 10.06 -20.21
CA LEU A 250 5.74 8.78 -20.74
C LEU A 250 7.26 8.81 -20.93
N GLY A 251 7.98 7.96 -20.23
CA GLY A 251 9.43 7.83 -20.38
C GLY A 251 10.11 7.08 -19.26
N PHE A 252 11.43 6.92 -19.40
CA PHE A 252 12.32 6.38 -18.38
C PHE A 252 12.98 7.48 -17.55
N ALA A 253 13.31 8.61 -18.17
CA ALA A 253 13.95 9.75 -17.54
C ALA A 253 12.92 10.78 -17.05
N GLU A 254 13.34 11.68 -16.15
CA GLU A 254 12.54 12.80 -15.64
C GLU A 254 11.19 12.41 -15.03
N GLN A 255 11.11 11.19 -14.52
CA GLN A 255 9.91 10.75 -13.83
C GLN A 255 9.83 11.43 -12.46
N PRO A 256 8.62 11.84 -12.03
CA PRO A 256 8.43 12.42 -10.71
C PRO A 256 8.61 11.35 -9.64
N VAL A 257 9.85 10.98 -9.38
CA VAL A 257 10.23 10.02 -8.35
C VAL A 257 10.57 10.81 -7.10
N ALA A 258 9.78 10.63 -6.07
CA ALA A 258 9.86 11.40 -4.85
C ALA A 258 11.10 11.10 -3.97
N HIS A 259 12.19 10.57 -4.50
CA HIS A 259 13.34 10.13 -3.70
C HIS A 259 14.70 10.40 -4.32
N THR A 260 14.77 11.11 -5.38
CA THR A 260 16.06 11.55 -5.94
C THR A 260 16.49 12.84 -5.30
#